data_7199657e3303931f5a32a40c5bc01502
#
_entry.id   7199657e3303931f5a32a40c5bc01502
#
_cell.length_a   1.000
_cell.length_b   1.000
_cell.length_c   1.000
_cell.angle_alpha   90.00
_cell.angle_beta   90.00
_cell.angle_gamma   90.00
#
_symmetry.space_group_name_H-M   'P 1'
#
loop_
_entity.id
_entity.type
_entity.pdbx_description
1 polymer ?
#
loop_
_entity_poly.entity_id
_entity_poly.type
_entity_poly.pdbx_seq_one_letter_code
_entity_poly.pdbx_strand_id
1 'polypeptide(L)'
;MTNIMIKVGDESAESYIGALKQVDPSLNILEWPNYGKPDEIDVAMVWKLPHGELRKFPNLKLVISMAAGVDHVLSDPHYPKDIPLVRVTDPHMARSMAHWFIMNILQLHRETEYYNSLRSKKIWESDRAF
;
A
#
# COMPACT_ATOMS: atom_id res chain seq x y z
N MET A 1 15.12 20.66 9.35
CA MET A 1 15.32 19.25 9.03
C MET A 1 14.00 18.56 9.31
N THR A 2 13.42 17.85 8.36
CA THR A 2 12.13 17.17 8.56
C THR A 2 12.37 15.76 9.07
N ASN A 3 11.78 15.44 10.22
CA ASN A 3 11.88 14.10 10.81
C ASN A 3 10.65 13.27 10.41
N ILE A 4 10.91 12.15 9.76
CA ILE A 4 9.88 11.25 9.26
C ILE A 4 9.96 9.94 10.03
N MET A 5 8.87 9.54 10.66
CA MET A 5 8.71 8.17 11.16
C MET A 5 8.08 7.32 10.06
N ILE A 6 8.69 6.16 9.76
CA ILE A 6 8.18 5.23 8.76
C ILE A 6 7.85 3.86 9.38
N LYS A 7 6.69 3.30 9.01
CA LYS A 7 6.29 1.92 9.30
C LYS A 7 5.71 1.26 8.06
N VAL A 8 6.34 0.18 7.62
CA VAL A 8 5.96 -0.58 6.41
C VAL A 8 5.56 -2.00 6.83
N GLY A 9 4.28 -2.21 7.11
CA GLY A 9 3.77 -3.55 7.45
C GLY A 9 4.66 -4.31 8.43
N ASP A 10 4.98 -5.54 8.10
CA ASP A 10 5.89 -6.42 8.86
C ASP A 10 7.29 -6.52 8.22
N GLU A 11 7.53 -5.76 7.15
CA GLU A 11 8.80 -5.73 6.42
C GLU A 11 9.69 -4.58 6.89
N SER A 12 11.00 -4.66 6.58
CA SER A 12 11.94 -3.56 6.82
C SER A 12 11.65 -2.38 5.88
N ALA A 13 11.76 -1.17 6.40
CA ALA A 13 11.60 0.06 5.64
C ALA A 13 12.86 0.46 4.83
N GLU A 14 13.93 -0.32 4.87
CA GLU A 14 15.25 0.04 4.33
C GLU A 14 15.20 0.49 2.85
N SER A 15 14.45 -0.23 2.00
CA SER A 15 14.30 0.11 0.58
C SER A 15 13.60 1.46 0.37
N TYR A 16 12.58 1.75 1.17
CA TYR A 16 11.84 3.01 1.14
C TYR A 16 12.71 4.16 1.65
N ILE A 17 13.44 3.94 2.74
CA ILE A 17 14.39 4.92 3.29
C ILE A 17 15.46 5.25 2.25
N GLY A 18 16.01 4.23 1.59
CA GLY A 18 16.99 4.40 0.53
C GLY A 18 16.45 5.25 -0.63
N ALA A 19 15.25 4.94 -1.12
CA ALA A 19 14.61 5.69 -2.21
C ALA A 19 14.31 7.15 -1.82
N LEU A 20 13.80 7.40 -0.62
CA LEU A 20 13.51 8.75 -0.13
C LEU A 20 14.80 9.59 0.01
N LYS A 21 15.87 9.00 0.52
CA LYS A 21 17.17 9.69 0.63
C LYS A 21 17.86 9.95 -0.70
N GLN A 22 17.55 9.20 -1.74
CA GLN A 22 18.00 9.53 -3.11
C GLN A 22 17.33 10.81 -3.65
N VAL A 23 16.07 11.06 -3.26
CA VAL A 23 15.34 12.27 -3.67
C VAL A 23 15.76 13.47 -2.83
N ASP A 24 15.87 13.29 -1.52
CA ASP A 24 16.30 14.34 -0.58
C ASP A 24 17.16 13.75 0.53
N PRO A 25 18.49 13.89 0.43
CA PRO A 25 19.43 13.40 1.43
C PRO A 25 19.31 14.09 2.81
N SER A 26 18.66 15.24 2.89
CA SER A 26 18.48 15.99 4.13
C SER A 26 17.39 15.43 5.05
N LEU A 27 16.55 14.52 4.56
CA LEU A 27 15.50 13.89 5.34
C LEU A 27 16.09 13.02 6.46
N ASN A 28 15.60 13.22 7.67
CA ASN A 28 15.87 12.31 8.77
C ASN A 28 14.73 11.31 8.89
N ILE A 29 14.99 10.04 8.48
CA ILE A 29 13.97 8.99 8.42
C ILE A 29 14.29 7.94 9.47
N LEU A 30 13.33 7.70 10.34
CA LEU A 30 13.43 6.82 11.50
C LEU A 30 12.39 5.70 11.37
N GLU A 31 12.81 4.46 11.53
CA GLU A 31 11.92 3.31 11.40
C GLU A 31 11.23 2.98 12.73
N TRP A 32 9.92 2.81 12.70
CA TRP A 32 9.15 2.33 13.84
C TRP A 32 9.60 0.91 14.23
N PRO A 33 9.70 0.57 15.53
CA PRO A 33 9.37 1.38 16.70
C PRO A 33 10.50 2.29 17.19
N ASN A 34 11.65 2.34 16.51
CA ASN A 34 12.88 3.00 16.96
C ASN A 34 13.00 4.44 16.44
N TYR A 35 11.93 5.22 16.57
CA TYR A 35 11.84 6.59 16.03
C TYR A 35 12.43 7.70 16.93
N GLY A 36 13.08 7.34 18.03
CA GLY A 36 13.67 8.32 18.94
C GLY A 36 12.65 9.07 19.79
N LYS A 37 12.70 10.41 19.80
CA LYS A 37 11.80 11.22 20.61
C LYS A 37 10.52 11.55 19.86
N PRO A 38 9.33 11.27 20.46
CA PRO A 38 8.05 11.52 19.81
C PRO A 38 7.79 12.97 19.41
N ASP A 39 8.30 13.92 20.18
CA ASP A 39 8.15 15.36 19.97
C ASP A 39 8.99 15.90 18.79
N GLU A 40 9.91 15.11 18.30
CA GLU A 40 10.74 15.47 17.14
C GLU A 40 10.14 15.01 15.80
N ILE A 41 9.05 14.19 15.79
CA ILE A 41 8.46 13.66 14.58
C ILE A 41 7.50 14.66 13.94
N ASP A 42 7.78 15.03 12.68
CA ASP A 42 6.97 15.95 11.87
C ASP A 42 5.99 15.21 10.96
N VAL A 43 6.39 14.06 10.40
CA VAL A 43 5.64 13.29 9.39
C VAL A 43 5.62 11.81 9.76
N ALA A 44 4.47 11.17 9.63
CA ALA A 44 4.33 9.74 9.79
C ALA A 44 3.94 9.09 8.45
N MET A 45 4.83 8.26 7.89
CA MET A 45 4.55 7.42 6.71
C MET A 45 4.20 6.02 7.21
N VAL A 46 2.95 5.59 7.03
CA VAL A 46 2.47 4.40 7.74
C VAL A 46 1.68 3.43 6.87
N TRP A 47 1.89 2.15 7.13
CA TRP A 47 1.02 1.06 6.73
C TRP A 47 0.84 0.11 7.91
N LYS A 48 -0.44 -0.07 8.35
CA LYS A 48 -0.82 -0.91 9.49
C LYS A 48 -0.07 -0.54 10.79
N LEU A 49 -0.02 0.76 11.10
CA LEU A 49 0.46 1.22 12.40
C LEU A 49 -0.54 0.80 13.50
N PRO A 50 -0.08 0.36 14.67
CA PRO A 50 -0.98 0.06 15.79
C PRO A 50 -1.82 1.28 16.19
N HIS A 51 -3.08 1.03 16.60
CA HIS A 51 -4.00 2.08 17.03
C HIS A 51 -3.42 2.89 18.21
N GLY A 52 -3.64 4.19 18.19
CA GLY A 52 -3.18 5.12 19.21
C GLY A 52 -1.73 5.57 19.09
N GLU A 53 -0.92 4.98 18.22
CA GLU A 53 0.50 5.36 18.05
C GLU A 53 0.65 6.81 17.56
N LEU A 54 -0.18 7.25 16.63
CA LEU A 54 -0.10 8.61 16.07
C LEU A 54 -0.30 9.71 17.13
N ARG A 55 -1.03 9.43 18.21
CA ARG A 55 -1.23 10.38 19.32
C ARG A 55 0.03 10.64 20.15
N LYS A 56 1.04 9.80 20.02
CA LYS A 56 2.31 9.97 20.73
C LYS A 56 3.16 11.10 20.13
N PHE A 57 2.83 11.58 18.94
CA PHE A 57 3.59 12.59 18.21
C PHE A 57 2.93 13.98 18.32
N PRO A 58 3.26 14.79 19.34
CA PRO A 58 2.58 16.05 19.61
C PRO A 58 2.80 17.11 18.53
N ASN A 59 3.89 17.01 17.77
CA ASN A 59 4.27 17.95 16.71
C ASN A 59 4.00 17.41 15.29
N LEU A 60 3.22 16.31 15.18
CA LEU A 60 2.88 15.68 13.89
C LEU A 60 2.10 16.66 13.00
N LYS A 61 2.56 16.85 11.77
CA LYS A 61 2.00 17.79 10.78
C LYS A 61 1.30 17.10 9.63
N LEU A 62 1.68 15.83 9.34
CA LEU A 62 1.18 15.09 8.19
C LEU A 62 1.25 13.59 8.45
N VAL A 63 0.19 12.89 8.06
CA VAL A 63 0.18 11.42 7.96
C VAL A 63 0.10 11.03 6.49
N ILE A 64 0.96 10.10 6.07
CA ILE A 64 1.00 9.55 4.72
C ILE A 64 0.66 8.06 4.81
N SER A 65 -0.49 7.65 4.25
CA SER A 65 -0.76 6.24 4.02
C SER A 65 0.15 5.74 2.91
N MET A 66 0.94 4.72 3.18
CA MET A 66 1.79 4.07 2.16
C MET A 66 1.00 3.09 1.29
N ALA A 67 -0.29 2.96 1.50
CA ALA A 67 -1.23 2.20 0.70
C ALA A 67 -2.15 3.11 -0.11
N ALA A 68 -2.81 2.54 -1.14
CA ALA A 68 -3.86 3.23 -1.88
C ALA A 68 -5.11 3.49 -1.03
N GLY A 69 -5.39 2.61 -0.06
CA GLY A 69 -6.45 2.79 0.93
C GLY A 69 -5.98 3.56 2.15
N VAL A 70 -6.93 4.12 2.90
CA VAL A 70 -6.70 4.86 4.15
C VAL A 70 -7.43 4.24 5.35
N ASP A 71 -8.15 3.16 5.13
CA ASP A 71 -8.96 2.45 6.11
C ASP A 71 -8.14 2.00 7.33
N HIS A 72 -6.91 1.51 7.10
CA HIS A 72 -6.01 1.10 8.17
C HIS A 72 -5.54 2.26 9.08
N VAL A 73 -5.67 3.50 8.65
CA VAL A 73 -5.41 4.70 9.45
C VAL A 73 -6.71 5.20 10.08
N LEU A 74 -7.78 5.31 9.29
CA LEU A 74 -9.06 5.86 9.73
C LEU A 74 -9.84 4.93 10.66
N SER A 75 -9.53 3.64 10.68
CA SER A 75 -10.09 2.69 11.67
C SER A 75 -9.55 2.90 13.09
N ASP A 76 -8.47 3.69 13.26
CA ASP A 76 -7.98 4.05 14.57
C ASP A 76 -8.92 5.06 15.23
N PRO A 77 -9.64 4.69 16.33
CA PRO A 77 -10.53 5.60 17.04
C PRO A 77 -9.81 6.78 17.66
N HIS A 78 -8.48 6.71 17.74
CA HIS A 78 -7.61 7.72 18.32
C HIS A 78 -6.86 8.55 17.26
N TYR A 79 -7.23 8.43 15.99
CA TYR A 79 -6.63 9.23 14.93
C TYR A 79 -6.79 10.74 15.22
N PRO A 80 -5.70 11.54 15.20
CA PRO A 80 -5.77 12.99 15.44
C PRO A 80 -6.41 13.69 14.22
N LYS A 81 -7.70 14.02 14.31
CA LYS A 81 -8.53 14.52 13.20
C LYS A 81 -8.04 15.85 12.61
N ASP A 82 -7.25 16.60 13.36
CA ASP A 82 -6.70 17.88 12.92
C ASP A 82 -5.45 17.72 12.04
N ILE A 83 -4.89 16.52 11.96
CA ILE A 83 -3.71 16.25 11.15
C ILE A 83 -4.14 15.80 9.75
N PRO A 84 -3.64 16.44 8.66
CA PRO A 84 -3.91 16.02 7.30
C PRO A 84 -3.46 14.59 7.04
N LEU A 85 -4.30 13.83 6.32
CA LEU A 85 -4.00 12.50 5.83
C LEU A 85 -3.95 12.51 4.30
N VAL A 86 -2.82 12.07 3.75
CA VAL A 86 -2.67 11.84 2.31
C VAL A 86 -2.38 10.36 2.06
N ARG A 87 -2.53 9.93 0.82
CA ARG A 87 -2.27 8.55 0.42
C ARG A 87 -1.42 8.48 -0.84
N VAL A 88 -0.75 7.36 -1.04
CA VAL A 88 -0.09 7.06 -2.31
C VAL A 88 -1.15 6.78 -3.38
N THR A 89 -1.01 7.44 -4.54
CA THR A 89 -1.83 7.20 -5.71
C THR A 89 -0.92 6.78 -6.86
N ASP A 90 -1.16 5.59 -7.41
CA ASP A 90 -0.38 5.07 -8.53
C ASP A 90 -1.32 4.67 -9.69
N PRO A 91 -1.32 5.44 -10.81
CA PRO A 91 -2.10 5.10 -11.99
C PRO A 91 -1.73 3.74 -12.61
N HIS A 92 -0.48 3.30 -12.46
CA HIS A 92 -0.03 2.01 -12.98
C HIS A 92 -0.67 0.85 -12.20
N MET A 93 -0.77 0.97 -10.88
CA MET A 93 -1.45 -0.02 -10.04
C MET A 93 -2.93 -0.13 -10.41
N ALA A 94 -3.64 0.99 -10.55
CA ALA A 94 -5.04 0.99 -10.95
C ALA A 94 -5.25 0.32 -12.32
N ARG A 95 -4.39 0.61 -13.29
CA ARG A 95 -4.43 -0.01 -14.62
C ARG A 95 -4.13 -1.51 -14.56
N SER A 96 -3.12 -1.90 -13.80
CA SER A 96 -2.75 -3.31 -13.61
C SER A 96 -3.90 -4.11 -13.02
N MET A 97 -4.57 -3.58 -12.00
CA MET A 97 -5.76 -4.19 -11.40
C MET A 97 -6.90 -4.30 -12.41
N ALA A 98 -7.17 -3.26 -13.20
CA ALA A 98 -8.19 -3.30 -14.25
C ALA A 98 -7.90 -4.41 -15.29
N HIS A 99 -6.67 -4.52 -15.76
CA HIS A 99 -6.25 -5.59 -16.68
C HIS A 99 -6.45 -6.98 -16.07
N TRP A 100 -6.09 -7.15 -14.79
CA TRP A 100 -6.29 -8.41 -14.09
C TRP A 100 -7.77 -8.80 -14.02
N PHE A 101 -8.65 -7.86 -13.67
CA PHE A 101 -10.08 -8.10 -13.63
C PHE A 101 -10.64 -8.48 -15.01
N ILE A 102 -10.32 -7.70 -16.05
CA ILE A 102 -10.77 -7.96 -17.42
C ILE A 102 -10.28 -9.34 -17.88
N MET A 103 -9.03 -9.68 -17.65
CA MET A 103 -8.46 -10.98 -17.99
C MET A 103 -9.26 -12.13 -17.34
N ASN A 104 -9.53 -12.03 -16.03
CA ASN A 104 -10.26 -13.08 -15.32
C ASN A 104 -11.72 -13.20 -15.79
N ILE A 105 -12.40 -12.07 -16.04
CA ILE A 105 -13.76 -12.07 -16.58
C ILE A 105 -13.79 -12.75 -17.95
N LEU A 106 -12.85 -12.42 -18.83
CA LEU A 106 -12.77 -13.04 -20.14
C LEU A 106 -12.43 -14.53 -20.06
N GLN A 107 -11.54 -14.93 -19.15
CA GLN A 107 -11.23 -16.34 -18.92
C GLN A 107 -12.45 -17.15 -18.48
N LEU A 108 -13.24 -16.61 -17.55
CA LEU A 108 -14.47 -17.22 -17.08
C LEU A 108 -15.53 -17.25 -18.19
N HIS A 109 -15.76 -16.11 -18.85
CA HIS A 109 -16.74 -16.02 -19.92
C HIS A 109 -16.44 -16.94 -21.09
N ARG A 110 -15.17 -17.09 -21.46
CA ARG A 110 -14.72 -17.95 -22.56
C ARG A 110 -14.41 -19.38 -22.12
N GLU A 111 -14.72 -19.75 -20.88
CA GLU A 111 -14.49 -21.09 -20.33
C GLU A 111 -13.06 -21.63 -20.58
N THR A 112 -12.07 -20.74 -20.40
CA THR A 112 -10.68 -21.03 -20.75
C THR A 112 -10.14 -22.29 -20.05
N GLU A 113 -10.53 -22.50 -18.79
CA GLU A 113 -10.12 -23.66 -18.00
C GLU A 113 -10.65 -24.98 -18.62
N TYR A 114 -11.91 -24.98 -19.07
CA TYR A 114 -12.49 -26.10 -19.76
C TYR A 114 -11.71 -26.47 -21.02
N TYR A 115 -11.45 -25.48 -21.89
CA TYR A 115 -10.69 -25.73 -23.13
C TYR A 115 -9.23 -26.12 -22.87
N ASN A 116 -8.60 -25.59 -21.81
CA ASN A 116 -7.27 -26.05 -21.40
C ASN A 116 -7.28 -27.49 -20.95
N SER A 117 -8.35 -27.97 -20.30
CA SER A 117 -8.51 -29.39 -19.95
C SER A 117 -8.67 -30.29 -21.17
N LEU A 118 -9.41 -29.86 -22.19
CA LEU A 118 -9.53 -30.56 -23.45
C LEU A 118 -8.19 -30.62 -24.18
N ARG A 119 -7.50 -29.50 -24.24
CA ARG A 119 -6.17 -29.41 -24.87
C ARG A 119 -5.17 -30.39 -24.25
N SER A 120 -5.14 -30.50 -22.92
CA SER A 120 -4.26 -31.42 -22.20
C SER A 120 -4.55 -32.88 -22.55
N LYS A 121 -5.84 -33.21 -22.84
CA LYS A 121 -6.32 -34.53 -23.24
C LYS A 121 -6.25 -34.76 -24.75
N LYS A 122 -5.80 -33.75 -25.53
CA LYS A 122 -5.78 -33.77 -27.01
C LYS A 122 -7.17 -34.02 -27.64
N ILE A 123 -8.23 -33.49 -26.98
CA ILE A 123 -9.62 -33.60 -27.47
C ILE A 123 -9.97 -32.27 -28.17
N TRP A 124 -10.54 -32.40 -29.38
CA TRP A 124 -11.14 -31.29 -30.10
C TRP A 124 -12.65 -31.34 -29.97
N GLU A 125 -13.26 -30.23 -29.55
CA GLU A 125 -14.70 -30.02 -29.43
C GLU A 125 -15.09 -28.74 -30.20
N SER A 126 -15.97 -28.88 -31.21
CA SER A 126 -16.35 -27.78 -32.11
C SER A 126 -17.76 -27.23 -31.88
N ASP A 127 -18.60 -27.96 -31.14
CA ASP A 127 -20.06 -27.74 -31.17
C ASP A 127 -20.60 -26.97 -29.93
N ARG A 128 -19.71 -26.45 -29.07
CA ARG A 128 -20.14 -25.67 -27.91
C ARG A 128 -20.43 -24.23 -28.32
N ALA A 129 -21.70 -23.84 -28.29
CA ALA A 129 -22.12 -22.44 -28.47
C ALA A 129 -21.77 -21.60 -27.21
N PHE A 130 -21.32 -20.38 -27.46
CA PHE A 130 -21.07 -19.39 -26.41
C PHE A 130 -22.28 -18.51 -26.16
#